data_d5f5b286d1eed3099bd91859d28e5d2c
#
_entry.id   d5f5b286d1eed3099bd91859d28e5d2c
#
_cell.length_a   1.000
_cell.length_b   1.000
_cell.length_c   1.000
_cell.angle_alpha   90.00
_cell.angle_beta   90.00
_cell.angle_gamma   90.00
#
_symmetry.space_group_name_H-M   'P 1'
#
loop_
_entity.id
_entity.type
_entity.pdbx_description
1 polymer ?
#
loop_
_entity_poly.entity_id
_entity_poly.type
_entity_poly.pdbx_seq_one_letter_code
_entity_poly.pdbx_strand_id
1 'polypeptide(L)'
;MDFEGAKKHNMEEEEEEEEEAVMDERIYVALGREPAKNKSNLSWVLDNCQGCKICILLVHRPAQMIPLLGTKFDAATVDEELVRAYREKQKAKTDKILDEYLRICLRKGVQAEKLCVEMNSIEKGILQTISENKVRKFIMGAASDNHYSTKMEDLRSRKAIFVCKHASVTCHIRFICKGYLIHTRFNPESISFP
;
A
#
# COMPACT_ATOMS: atom_id res chain seq x y z
N MET A 1 35.91 37.96 -8.83
CA MET A 1 34.69 37.76 -9.61
C MET A 1 34.28 36.30 -9.45
N ASP A 2 33.28 36.13 -8.61
CA ASP A 2 33.00 34.91 -7.85
C ASP A 2 32.19 33.87 -8.64
N PHE A 3 32.87 33.07 -9.45
CA PHE A 3 32.26 31.86 -10.08
C PHE A 3 32.38 30.59 -9.20
N GLU A 4 33.23 30.61 -8.17
CA GLU A 4 33.39 29.45 -7.26
C GLU A 4 32.31 29.39 -6.18
N GLY A 5 31.78 30.52 -5.72
CA GLY A 5 30.73 30.56 -4.69
C GLY A 5 29.39 30.02 -5.16
N ALA A 6 29.01 30.27 -6.43
CA ALA A 6 27.76 29.81 -6.99
C ALA A 6 27.73 28.28 -7.23
N LYS A 7 28.87 27.67 -7.60
CA LYS A 7 28.96 26.20 -7.76
C LYS A 7 28.90 25.46 -6.43
N LYS A 8 29.48 26.06 -5.38
CA LYS A 8 29.46 25.42 -4.05
C LYS A 8 28.09 25.46 -3.42
N HIS A 9 27.35 26.56 -3.60
CA HIS A 9 25.97 26.69 -3.08
C HIS A 9 25.00 25.74 -3.78
N ASN A 10 25.07 25.57 -5.11
CA ASN A 10 24.25 24.59 -5.84
C ASN A 10 24.57 23.14 -5.46
N MET A 11 25.83 22.80 -5.18
CA MET A 11 26.19 21.45 -4.74
C MET A 11 25.69 21.16 -3.32
N GLU A 12 25.74 22.16 -2.42
CA GLU A 12 25.22 22.01 -1.05
C GLU A 12 23.69 21.89 -1.04
N GLU A 13 22.98 22.64 -1.91
CA GLU A 13 21.53 22.51 -2.08
C GLU A 13 21.12 21.15 -2.71
N GLU A 14 21.88 20.64 -3.70
CA GLU A 14 21.65 19.33 -4.29
C GLU A 14 21.94 18.18 -3.31
N GLU A 15 23.00 18.31 -2.48
CA GLU A 15 23.31 17.33 -1.42
C GLU A 15 22.28 17.36 -0.29
N GLU A 16 21.77 18.55 0.11
CA GLU A 16 20.70 18.68 1.11
C GLU A 16 19.37 18.11 0.57
N GLU A 17 19.02 18.35 -0.72
CA GLU A 17 17.83 17.76 -1.34
C GLU A 17 17.95 16.23 -1.49
N GLU A 18 19.14 15.68 -1.77
CA GLU A 18 19.38 14.24 -1.81
C GLU A 18 19.36 13.61 -0.41
N GLU A 19 19.92 14.27 0.63
CA GLU A 19 19.84 13.81 2.02
C GLU A 19 18.41 13.86 2.56
N GLU A 20 17.62 14.90 2.27
CA GLU A 20 16.20 14.98 2.62
C GLU A 20 15.37 13.91 1.89
N ALA A 21 15.67 13.62 0.63
CA ALA A 21 15.03 12.55 -0.14
C ALA A 21 15.36 11.15 0.40
N VAL A 22 16.52 10.93 0.97
CA VAL A 22 16.94 9.68 1.61
C VAL A 22 16.29 9.51 2.99
N MET A 23 16.07 10.60 3.74
CA MET A 23 15.48 10.57 5.08
C MET A 23 13.97 10.37 5.11
N ASP A 24 13.23 10.55 4.01
CA ASP A 24 11.77 10.41 3.95
C ASP A 24 11.32 9.17 3.16
N GLU A 25 12.08 8.09 3.20
CA GLU A 25 11.74 6.85 2.51
C GLU A 25 10.52 6.17 3.14
N ARG A 26 9.37 6.52 2.60
CA ARG A 26 8.07 5.98 3.01
C ARG A 26 7.83 4.60 2.40
N ILE A 27 7.45 3.64 3.24
CA ILE A 27 7.03 2.31 2.80
C ILE A 27 5.51 2.25 2.72
N TYR A 28 4.99 1.92 1.55
CA TYR A 28 3.56 1.71 1.36
C TYR A 28 3.21 0.24 1.59
N VAL A 29 2.17 0.00 2.38
CA VAL A 29 1.73 -1.34 2.77
C VAL A 29 0.27 -1.53 2.41
N ALA A 30 -0.03 -2.34 1.39
CA ALA A 30 -1.40 -2.68 1.03
C ALA A 30 -1.95 -3.77 1.94
N LEU A 31 -3.02 -3.44 2.67
CA LEU A 31 -3.72 -4.36 3.56
C LEU A 31 -5.16 -4.57 3.13
N GLY A 32 -5.72 -5.71 3.50
CA GLY A 32 -7.11 -6.05 3.23
C GLY A 32 -8.08 -5.45 4.25
N ARG A 33 -9.38 -5.68 4.03
CA ARG A 33 -10.46 -5.15 4.87
C ARG A 33 -10.66 -5.89 6.19
N GLU A 34 -9.93 -6.97 6.44
CA GLU A 34 -10.05 -7.82 7.63
C GLU A 34 -8.75 -7.75 8.46
N PRO A 35 -8.67 -6.88 9.49
CA PRO A 35 -7.45 -6.70 10.28
C PRO A 35 -6.94 -7.99 10.91
N ALA A 36 -7.85 -8.86 11.37
CA ALA A 36 -7.48 -10.15 11.97
C ALA A 36 -6.68 -11.04 11.01
N LYS A 37 -7.03 -11.05 9.72
CA LYS A 37 -6.32 -11.84 8.68
C LYS A 37 -5.01 -11.20 8.24
N ASN A 38 -4.87 -9.89 8.41
CA ASN A 38 -3.67 -9.16 8.00
C ASN A 38 -2.70 -8.90 9.15
N LYS A 39 -3.03 -9.34 10.37
CA LYS A 39 -2.24 -9.05 11.58
C LYS A 39 -0.81 -9.58 11.48
N SER A 40 -0.63 -10.82 11.02
CA SER A 40 0.70 -11.42 10.86
C SER A 40 1.55 -10.69 9.81
N ASN A 41 0.93 -10.27 8.70
CA ASN A 41 1.61 -9.51 7.66
C ASN A 41 1.99 -8.11 8.16
N LEU A 42 1.10 -7.42 8.85
CA LEU A 42 1.43 -6.12 9.45
C LEU A 42 2.52 -6.25 10.52
N SER A 43 2.47 -7.30 11.36
CA SER A 43 3.52 -7.56 12.35
C SER A 43 4.88 -7.72 11.67
N TRP A 44 4.95 -8.50 10.59
CA TRP A 44 6.17 -8.67 9.83
C TRP A 44 6.72 -7.33 9.31
N VAL A 45 5.84 -6.46 8.79
CA VAL A 45 6.25 -5.11 8.33
C VAL A 45 6.86 -4.31 9.49
N LEU A 46 6.18 -4.27 10.63
CA LEU A 46 6.62 -3.49 11.80
C LEU A 46 7.94 -4.00 12.37
N ASP A 47 8.17 -5.32 12.31
CA ASP A 47 9.40 -5.94 12.82
C ASP A 47 10.59 -5.80 11.84
N ASN A 48 10.33 -5.68 10.52
CA ASN A 48 11.37 -5.63 9.48
C ASN A 48 11.59 -4.24 8.85
N CYS A 49 10.79 -3.23 9.22
CA CYS A 49 10.85 -1.89 8.66
C CYS A 49 10.97 -0.83 9.76
N GLN A 50 11.79 -1.11 10.78
CA GLN A 50 12.01 -0.18 11.89
C GLN A 50 12.67 1.10 11.40
N GLY A 51 12.22 2.24 11.93
CA GLY A 51 12.74 3.56 11.56
C GLY A 51 12.17 4.15 10.26
N CYS A 52 11.39 3.38 9.49
CA CYS A 52 10.75 3.88 8.28
C CYS A 52 9.37 4.50 8.57
N LYS A 53 9.01 5.52 7.79
CA LYS A 53 7.63 5.99 7.75
C LYS A 53 6.75 4.98 6.99
N ILE A 54 5.63 4.60 7.57
CA ILE A 54 4.71 3.61 6.98
C ILE A 54 3.44 4.31 6.52
N CYS A 55 3.03 4.04 5.28
CA CYS A 55 1.73 4.43 4.75
C CYS A 55 0.88 3.18 4.50
N ILE A 56 -0.21 3.02 5.24
CA ILE A 56 -1.14 1.89 5.09
C ILE A 56 -2.14 2.23 4.00
N LEU A 57 -2.07 1.49 2.90
CA LEU A 57 -2.97 1.61 1.76
C LEU A 57 -4.12 0.60 1.89
N LEU A 58 -5.35 1.09 1.76
CA LEU A 58 -6.52 0.26 1.54
C LEU A 58 -7.28 0.74 0.31
N VAL A 59 -7.46 -0.15 -0.67
CA VAL A 59 -8.28 0.16 -1.84
C VAL A 59 -9.74 -0.16 -1.53
N HIS A 60 -10.56 0.88 -1.45
CA HIS A 60 -12.00 0.77 -1.28
C HIS A 60 -12.67 0.54 -2.63
N ARG A 61 -13.45 -0.53 -2.74
CA ARG A 61 -14.29 -0.77 -3.92
C ARG A 61 -15.71 -0.31 -3.64
N PRO A 62 -16.23 0.67 -4.41
CA PRO A 62 -17.61 1.10 -4.28
C PRO A 62 -18.56 -0.08 -4.52
N ALA A 63 -19.60 -0.18 -3.71
CA ALA A 63 -20.59 -1.23 -3.89
C ALA A 63 -21.31 -1.09 -5.22
N GLN A 64 -21.31 -2.17 -6.02
CA GLN A 64 -22.08 -2.28 -7.25
C GLN A 64 -23.48 -2.85 -6.98
N MET A 65 -23.65 -3.54 -5.86
CA MET A 65 -24.91 -4.12 -5.42
C MET A 65 -25.34 -3.49 -4.10
N ILE A 66 -26.56 -2.97 -4.06
CA ILE A 66 -27.14 -2.31 -2.89
C ILE A 66 -28.16 -3.24 -2.24
N PRO A 67 -27.98 -3.59 -0.95
CA PRO A 67 -28.96 -4.40 -0.24
C PRO A 67 -30.18 -3.56 0.16
N LEU A 68 -31.33 -3.93 -0.31
CA LEU A 68 -32.64 -3.35 0.04
C LEU A 68 -33.62 -4.47 0.32
N LEU A 69 -34.37 -4.37 1.42
CA LEU A 69 -35.43 -5.31 1.79
C LEU A 69 -35.03 -6.80 1.72
N GLY A 70 -33.80 -7.10 2.12
CA GLY A 70 -33.27 -8.49 2.11
C GLY A 70 -32.76 -9.00 0.77
N THR A 71 -32.87 -8.21 -0.30
CA THR A 71 -32.41 -8.53 -1.65
C THR A 71 -31.31 -7.55 -2.09
N LYS A 72 -30.45 -7.95 -3.04
CA LYS A 72 -29.43 -7.09 -3.62
C LYS A 72 -29.85 -6.62 -5.00
N PHE A 73 -29.80 -5.32 -5.22
CA PHE A 73 -30.11 -4.66 -6.48
C PHE A 73 -28.86 -4.02 -7.08
N ASP A 74 -28.78 -3.99 -8.40
CA ASP A 74 -27.73 -3.26 -9.07
C ASP A 74 -27.83 -1.77 -8.73
N ALA A 75 -26.71 -1.14 -8.41
CA ALA A 75 -26.66 0.29 -8.06
C ALA A 75 -27.20 1.18 -9.18
N ALA A 76 -27.11 0.75 -10.45
CA ALA A 76 -27.66 1.49 -11.58
C ALA A 76 -29.20 1.49 -11.61
N THR A 77 -29.88 0.58 -10.89
CA THR A 77 -31.34 0.45 -10.84
C THR A 77 -31.96 1.00 -9.56
N VAL A 78 -31.13 1.48 -8.62
CA VAL A 78 -31.55 1.99 -7.33
C VAL A 78 -31.48 3.52 -7.36
N ASP A 79 -32.34 4.16 -6.55
CA ASP A 79 -32.31 5.60 -6.35
C ASP A 79 -30.92 6.11 -5.98
N GLU A 80 -30.48 7.19 -6.61
CA GLU A 80 -29.11 7.70 -6.52
C GLU A 80 -28.75 8.14 -5.10
N GLU A 81 -29.71 8.70 -4.33
CA GLU A 81 -29.48 9.10 -2.94
C GLU A 81 -29.26 7.89 -2.03
N LEU A 82 -30.01 6.82 -2.24
CA LEU A 82 -29.83 5.57 -1.49
C LEU A 82 -28.46 4.92 -1.80
N VAL A 83 -28.05 4.92 -3.07
CA VAL A 83 -26.73 4.43 -3.49
C VAL A 83 -25.63 5.24 -2.82
N ARG A 84 -25.72 6.56 -2.86
CA ARG A 84 -24.76 7.48 -2.25
C ARG A 84 -24.66 7.24 -0.74
N ALA A 85 -25.78 7.23 -0.03
CA ALA A 85 -25.82 7.01 1.42
C ALA A 85 -25.22 5.65 1.80
N TYR A 86 -25.50 4.60 1.02
CA TYR A 86 -24.93 3.28 1.25
C TYR A 86 -23.40 3.26 1.03
N ARG A 87 -22.92 3.87 -0.06
CA ARG A 87 -21.48 3.97 -0.35
C ARG A 87 -20.71 4.79 0.71
N GLU A 88 -21.28 5.89 1.17
CA GLU A 88 -20.72 6.69 2.28
C GLU A 88 -20.60 5.86 3.57
N LYS A 89 -21.63 5.09 3.92
CA LYS A 89 -21.59 4.17 5.05
C LYS A 89 -20.50 3.10 4.89
N GLN A 90 -20.29 2.58 3.68
CA GLN A 90 -19.22 1.61 3.40
C GLN A 90 -17.82 2.25 3.49
N LYS A 91 -17.69 3.48 3.01
CA LYS A 91 -16.45 4.25 3.10
C LYS A 91 -16.08 4.55 4.56
N ALA A 92 -17.06 4.96 5.37
CA ALA A 92 -16.86 5.16 6.81
C ALA A 92 -16.42 3.88 7.55
N LYS A 93 -16.90 2.70 7.13
CA LYS A 93 -16.41 1.41 7.66
C LYS A 93 -14.97 1.14 7.24
N THR A 94 -14.60 1.48 6.02
CA THR A 94 -13.23 1.35 5.53
C THR A 94 -12.27 2.24 6.31
N ASP A 95 -12.69 3.46 6.61
CA ASP A 95 -11.91 4.40 7.42
C ASP A 95 -11.66 3.88 8.84
N LYS A 96 -12.69 3.32 9.48
CA LYS A 96 -12.54 2.66 10.79
C LYS A 96 -11.55 1.50 10.79
N ILE A 97 -11.51 0.72 9.69
CA ILE A 97 -10.54 -0.37 9.51
C ILE A 97 -9.12 0.20 9.43
N LEU A 98 -8.93 1.28 8.68
CA LEU A 98 -7.64 1.96 8.60
C LEU A 98 -7.20 2.50 9.98
N ASP A 99 -8.12 3.08 10.75
CA ASP A 99 -7.83 3.54 12.12
C ASP A 99 -7.43 2.38 13.05
N GLU A 100 -8.00 1.20 12.86
CA GLU A 100 -7.60 0.01 13.60
C GLU A 100 -6.16 -0.40 13.26
N TYR A 101 -5.77 -0.37 11.99
CA TYR A 101 -4.39 -0.62 11.59
C TYR A 101 -3.42 0.43 12.16
N LEU A 102 -3.78 1.71 12.15
CA LEU A 102 -2.96 2.76 12.75
C LEU A 102 -2.76 2.53 14.26
N ARG A 103 -3.81 2.10 14.98
CA ARG A 103 -3.70 1.76 16.41
C ARG A 103 -2.76 0.58 16.66
N ILE A 104 -2.70 -0.41 15.74
CA ILE A 104 -1.75 -1.53 15.84
C ILE A 104 -0.31 -1.00 15.68
N CYS A 105 -0.07 -0.14 14.69
CA CYS A 105 1.24 0.49 14.49
C CYS A 105 1.67 1.31 15.71
N LEU A 106 0.78 2.17 16.21
CA LEU A 106 1.04 3.03 17.37
C LEU A 106 1.40 2.21 18.63
N ARG A 107 0.72 1.09 18.87
CA ARG A 107 1.04 0.18 19.99
C ARG A 107 2.44 -0.46 19.88
N LYS A 108 2.99 -0.53 18.69
CA LYS A 108 4.37 -0.98 18.42
C LYS A 108 5.37 0.18 18.37
N GLY A 109 4.95 1.41 18.68
CA GLY A 109 5.80 2.60 18.64
C GLY A 109 6.13 3.10 17.23
N VAL A 110 5.38 2.65 16.21
CA VAL A 110 5.61 3.03 14.82
C VAL A 110 4.57 4.07 14.39
N GLN A 111 5.05 5.20 13.88
CA GLN A 111 4.19 6.20 13.25
C GLN A 111 3.80 5.72 11.86
N ALA A 112 2.50 5.70 11.58
CA ALA A 112 1.97 5.30 10.30
C ALA A 112 0.88 6.29 9.84
N GLU A 113 0.80 6.47 8.53
CA GLU A 113 -0.26 7.22 7.87
C GLU A 113 -1.24 6.26 7.19
N LYS A 114 -2.46 6.72 6.95
CA LYS A 114 -3.47 5.96 6.22
C LYS A 114 -3.77 6.60 4.87
N LEU A 115 -3.94 5.75 3.85
CA LEU A 115 -4.36 6.14 2.51
C LEU A 115 -5.52 5.24 2.07
N CYS A 116 -6.66 5.84 1.78
CA CYS A 116 -7.80 5.16 1.18
C CYS A 116 -7.97 5.59 -0.27
N VAL A 117 -7.84 4.65 -1.18
CA VAL A 117 -8.05 4.88 -2.62
C VAL A 117 -9.34 4.21 -3.04
N GLU A 118 -10.23 4.96 -3.71
CA GLU A 118 -11.47 4.40 -4.25
C GLU A 118 -11.26 3.96 -5.70
N MET A 119 -11.43 2.67 -5.96
CA MET A 119 -11.25 2.07 -7.29
C MET A 119 -12.06 0.77 -7.41
N ASN A 120 -12.60 0.49 -8.60
CA ASN A 120 -13.36 -0.74 -8.85
C ASN A 120 -12.47 -2.01 -8.82
N SER A 121 -11.17 -1.88 -9.07
CA SER A 121 -10.18 -2.97 -9.01
C SER A 121 -9.10 -2.66 -7.98
N ILE A 122 -8.85 -3.60 -7.07
CA ILE A 122 -7.83 -3.43 -6.02
C ILE A 122 -6.44 -3.29 -6.65
N GLU A 123 -6.11 -4.17 -7.59
CA GLU A 123 -4.82 -4.20 -8.27
C GLU A 123 -4.55 -2.91 -9.07
N LYS A 124 -5.57 -2.37 -9.75
CA LYS A 124 -5.45 -1.08 -10.46
C LYS A 124 -5.29 0.09 -9.48
N GLY A 125 -6.00 0.08 -8.36
CA GLY A 125 -5.84 1.11 -7.32
C GLY A 125 -4.44 1.10 -6.70
N ILE A 126 -3.85 -0.09 -6.51
CA ILE A 126 -2.46 -0.22 -6.06
C ILE A 126 -1.49 0.35 -7.10
N LEU A 127 -1.64 -0.01 -8.38
CA LEU A 127 -0.76 0.49 -9.44
C LEU A 127 -0.86 2.00 -9.61
N GLN A 128 -2.07 2.56 -9.53
CA GLN A 128 -2.28 4.00 -9.56
C GLN A 128 -1.57 4.68 -8.39
N THR A 129 -1.70 4.14 -7.17
CA THR A 129 -1.00 4.67 -5.99
C THR A 129 0.51 4.66 -6.17
N ILE A 130 1.06 3.55 -6.68
CA ILE A 130 2.50 3.42 -6.94
C ILE A 130 2.97 4.49 -7.94
N SER A 131 2.21 4.70 -9.00
CA SER A 131 2.57 5.67 -10.06
C SER A 131 2.44 7.12 -9.59
N GLU A 132 1.29 7.50 -9.01
CA GLU A 132 1.01 8.87 -8.59
C GLU A 132 1.90 9.37 -7.46
N ASN A 133 2.22 8.49 -6.51
CA ASN A 133 3.07 8.83 -5.36
C ASN A 133 4.55 8.45 -5.58
N LYS A 134 4.93 8.04 -6.79
CA LYS A 134 6.32 7.62 -7.13
C LYS A 134 6.90 6.64 -6.11
N VAL A 135 6.09 5.67 -5.70
CA VAL A 135 6.41 4.75 -4.61
C VAL A 135 7.62 3.89 -4.97
N ARG A 136 8.66 3.96 -4.15
CA ARG A 136 9.89 3.16 -4.31
C ARG A 136 9.84 1.84 -3.53
N LYS A 137 9.19 1.80 -2.37
CA LYS A 137 9.10 0.61 -1.51
C LYS A 137 7.64 0.27 -1.24
N PHE A 138 7.24 -0.90 -1.65
CA PHE A 138 5.85 -1.37 -1.52
C PHE A 138 5.80 -2.78 -0.92
N ILE A 139 4.83 -3.03 -0.04
CA ILE A 139 4.61 -4.36 0.56
C ILE A 139 3.14 -4.73 0.41
N MET A 140 2.88 -5.97 0.02
CA MET A 140 1.53 -6.51 -0.07
C MET A 140 1.46 -8.01 0.19
N GLY A 141 0.25 -8.51 0.42
CA GLY A 141 0.01 -9.94 0.59
C GLY A 141 0.26 -10.74 -0.71
N ALA A 142 1.01 -11.84 -0.60
CA ALA A 142 1.27 -12.77 -1.70
C ALA A 142 0.07 -13.66 -2.02
N ALA A 143 -0.80 -13.92 -1.04
CA ALA A 143 -2.00 -14.76 -1.17
C ALA A 143 -3.05 -14.42 -0.11
N SER A 144 -4.26 -14.95 -0.30
CA SER A 144 -5.30 -14.94 0.74
C SER A 144 -4.97 -15.98 1.82
N ASP A 145 -4.95 -15.57 3.07
CA ASP A 145 -4.50 -16.38 4.23
C ASP A 145 -5.29 -17.69 4.45
N ASN A 146 -6.46 -17.85 3.81
CA ASN A 146 -7.35 -18.98 4.10
C ASN A 146 -6.95 -20.29 3.43
N HIS A 147 -6.08 -20.31 2.43
CA HIS A 147 -5.87 -21.47 1.57
C HIS A 147 -4.42 -21.96 1.44
N TYR A 148 -3.45 -21.29 2.07
CA TYR A 148 -2.05 -21.62 1.83
C TYR A 148 -1.29 -21.92 3.11
N SER A 149 -0.48 -22.98 3.06
CA SER A 149 0.46 -23.33 4.13
C SER A 149 1.63 -22.32 4.17
N THR A 150 2.37 -22.30 5.25
CA THR A 150 3.54 -21.44 5.49
C THR A 150 4.70 -21.64 4.50
N LYS A 151 4.65 -22.68 3.66
CA LYS A 151 5.67 -23.01 2.65
C LYS A 151 5.18 -22.63 1.24
N MET A 152 4.94 -21.34 1.00
CA MET A 152 4.73 -20.85 -0.36
C MET A 152 6.07 -20.42 -0.96
N GLU A 153 6.37 -20.93 -2.14
CA GLU A 153 7.55 -20.57 -2.92
C GLU A 153 7.24 -19.51 -3.99
N ASP A 154 5.96 -19.35 -4.38
CA ASP A 154 5.54 -18.50 -5.48
C ASP A 154 4.32 -17.62 -5.16
N LEU A 155 4.15 -16.55 -5.95
CA LEU A 155 2.96 -15.71 -5.93
C LEU A 155 1.74 -16.48 -6.47
N ARG A 156 0.70 -16.63 -5.65
CA ARG A 156 -0.55 -17.31 -6.06
C ARG A 156 -1.75 -16.39 -6.15
N SER A 157 -1.71 -15.22 -5.52
CA SER A 157 -2.77 -14.23 -5.66
C SER A 157 -2.74 -13.59 -7.06
N ARG A 158 -3.88 -13.63 -7.78
CA ARG A 158 -4.01 -12.94 -9.08
C ARG A 158 -3.64 -11.45 -8.96
N LYS A 159 -4.02 -10.80 -7.86
CA LYS A 159 -3.70 -9.39 -7.61
C LYS A 159 -2.20 -9.19 -7.43
N ALA A 160 -1.54 -10.05 -6.63
CA ALA A 160 -0.11 -9.97 -6.41
C ALA A 160 0.67 -10.19 -7.73
N ILE A 161 0.29 -11.19 -8.52
CA ILE A 161 0.89 -11.46 -9.83
C ILE A 161 0.69 -10.26 -10.77
N PHE A 162 -0.52 -9.68 -10.79
CA PHE A 162 -0.82 -8.53 -11.63
C PHE A 162 0.02 -7.31 -11.24
N VAL A 163 0.09 -6.96 -9.96
CA VAL A 163 0.90 -5.86 -9.44
C VAL A 163 2.38 -6.11 -9.70
N CYS A 164 2.87 -7.34 -9.46
CA CYS A 164 4.26 -7.72 -9.73
C CYS A 164 4.66 -7.46 -11.19
N LYS A 165 3.76 -7.75 -12.15
CA LYS A 165 4.02 -7.59 -13.57
C LYS A 165 3.93 -6.14 -14.08
N HIS A 166 3.01 -5.34 -13.51
CA HIS A 166 2.63 -4.06 -14.10
C HIS A 166 3.08 -2.83 -13.28
N ALA A 167 3.61 -3.02 -12.07
CA ALA A 167 4.13 -1.90 -11.30
C ALA A 167 5.37 -1.28 -11.97
N SER A 168 5.61 0.01 -11.69
CA SER A 168 6.83 0.70 -12.15
C SER A 168 8.08 -0.11 -11.83
N VAL A 169 9.04 -0.14 -12.74
CA VAL A 169 10.35 -0.81 -12.54
C VAL A 169 11.11 -0.22 -11.37
N THR A 170 10.90 1.05 -11.05
CA THR A 170 11.53 1.75 -9.93
C THR A 170 10.96 1.37 -8.56
N CYS A 171 9.84 0.64 -8.51
CA CYS A 171 9.22 0.23 -7.26
C CYS A 171 9.71 -1.16 -6.83
N HIS A 172 10.35 -1.23 -5.68
CA HIS A 172 10.69 -2.49 -5.01
C HIS A 172 9.47 -3.04 -4.29
N ILE A 173 9.06 -4.25 -4.63
CA ILE A 173 7.86 -4.86 -4.04
C ILE A 173 8.23 -6.11 -3.27
N ARG A 174 7.82 -6.16 -1.99
CA ARG A 174 7.90 -7.36 -1.16
C ARG A 174 6.52 -7.97 -1.01
N PHE A 175 6.42 -9.26 -1.27
CA PHE A 175 5.19 -10.03 -1.14
C PHE A 175 5.29 -10.93 0.07
N ILE A 176 4.36 -10.78 1.01
CA ILE A 176 4.36 -11.48 2.31
C ILE A 176 3.10 -12.33 2.45
N CYS A 177 3.20 -13.44 3.19
CA CYS A 177 2.06 -14.28 3.55
C CYS A 177 2.28 -14.87 4.94
N LYS A 178 1.29 -14.74 5.82
CA LYS A 178 1.32 -15.25 7.20
C LYS A 178 2.58 -14.85 7.98
N GLY A 179 3.11 -13.65 7.74
CA GLY A 179 4.32 -13.16 8.40
C GLY A 179 5.63 -13.69 7.81
N TYR A 180 5.61 -14.22 6.60
CA TYR A 180 6.81 -14.67 5.88
C TYR A 180 6.97 -13.92 4.57
N LEU A 181 8.21 -13.55 4.23
CA LEU A 181 8.55 -13.02 2.92
C LEU A 181 8.52 -14.16 1.89
N ILE A 182 7.68 -14.03 0.87
CA ILE A 182 7.48 -15.05 -0.15
C ILE A 182 8.27 -14.73 -1.42
N HIS A 183 8.20 -13.45 -1.85
CA HIS A 183 8.85 -13.02 -3.07
C HIS A 183 9.27 -11.55 -2.96
N THR A 184 10.38 -11.21 -3.61
CA THR A 184 10.81 -9.81 -3.75
C THR A 184 11.05 -9.50 -5.22
N ARG A 185 10.39 -8.45 -5.71
CA ARG A 185 10.66 -7.87 -7.00
C ARG A 185 11.62 -6.70 -6.80
N PHE A 186 12.84 -6.83 -7.31
CA PHE A 186 13.85 -5.79 -7.31
C PHE A 186 13.82 -4.97 -8.60
N ASN A 187 14.26 -3.72 -8.53
CA ASN A 187 14.65 -2.96 -9.69
C ASN A 187 16.09 -3.37 -10.09
N PRO A 188 16.32 -3.85 -11.33
CA PRO A 188 17.67 -4.18 -11.77
C PRO A 188 18.61 -2.96 -11.87
N GLU A 189 18.07 -1.73 -11.92
CA GLU A 189 18.88 -0.50 -12.02
C GLU A 189 19.42 0.01 -10.68
N SER A 190 18.97 -0.51 -9.54
CA SER A 190 19.45 -0.10 -8.22
C SER A 190 20.67 -0.87 -7.73
N ILE A 191 21.31 -1.67 -8.57
CA ILE A 191 22.60 -2.29 -8.31
C ILE A 191 23.69 -1.39 -8.93
N SER A 192 23.91 -0.23 -8.35
CA SER A 192 25.20 0.43 -8.51
C SER A 192 26.22 -0.34 -7.69
N PHE A 193 27.07 -1.08 -8.37
CA PHE A 193 28.25 -1.68 -7.76
C PHE A 193 29.19 -0.56 -7.29
N PRO A 194 29.89 -0.77 -6.17
CA PRO A 194 30.91 0.13 -5.67
C PRO A 194 32.10 0.28 -6.65
#